data_2b4ad5f12c780a6b95fce95ba29f685c
#
_entry.id   2b4ad5f12c780a6b95fce95ba29f685c
#
_cell.length_a   1.000
_cell.length_b   1.000
_cell.length_c   1.000
_cell.angle_alpha   90.00
_cell.angle_beta   90.00
_cell.angle_gamma   90.00
#
_symmetry.space_group_name_H-M   'P 1'
#
loop_
_entity.id
_entity.type
_entity.pdbx_description
1 polymer ?
#
loop_
_entity_poly.entity_id
_entity_poly.type
_entity_poly.pdbx_seq_one_letter_code
_entity_poly.pdbx_strand_id
1 'polypeptide(L)'
;MKGGLEVKNLNQQLCRKKGGRHLAGDAAMITQKLEISGIPALLYGKESRKVYLYVHGKMGCKEEALPFAELACPAGYQVLAVDLPEHGDRRGSSEKLLPWVAVPELEAVYSYAAERWKNVSLRATSIGAWFSMLALQEKPLRGALLLSPVVDMENLITNMMQWQM
;
A
#
# COMPACT_ATOMS: atom_id res chain seq x y z
N MET A 1 -18.60 -20.26 5.40
CA MET A 1 -17.73 -19.14 5.81
C MET A 1 -16.28 -19.58 6.04
N LYS A 2 -15.57 -20.07 5.02
CA LYS A 2 -14.16 -20.48 5.12
C LYS A 2 -13.20 -19.60 4.28
N GLY A 3 -13.70 -18.61 3.56
CA GLY A 3 -12.87 -17.81 2.64
C GLY A 3 -11.98 -16.73 3.29
N GLY A 4 -12.30 -16.28 4.51
CA GLY A 4 -11.54 -15.20 5.15
C GLY A 4 -10.20 -15.62 5.75
N LEU A 5 -10.00 -16.90 6.06
CA LEU A 5 -8.74 -17.40 6.63
C LEU A 5 -7.68 -17.68 5.56
N GLU A 6 -8.09 -18.11 4.37
CA GLU A 6 -7.15 -18.38 3.26
C GLU A 6 -6.52 -17.12 2.69
N VAL A 7 -7.30 -16.04 2.55
CA VAL A 7 -6.77 -14.76 2.05
C VAL A 7 -5.78 -14.14 3.04
N LYS A 8 -6.06 -14.21 4.34
CA LYS A 8 -5.12 -13.74 5.38
C LYS A 8 -3.80 -14.52 5.38
N ASN A 9 -3.86 -15.80 5.10
CA ASN A 9 -2.67 -16.67 5.06
C ASN A 9 -1.81 -16.40 3.82
N LEU A 10 -2.43 -16.12 2.67
CA LEU A 10 -1.73 -15.78 1.43
C LEU A 10 -0.97 -14.45 1.55
N ASN A 11 -1.60 -13.41 2.12
CA ASN A 11 -0.98 -12.12 2.33
C ASN A 11 0.20 -12.18 3.32
N GLN A 12 0.07 -12.96 4.40
CA GLN A 12 1.19 -13.20 5.32
C GLN A 12 2.34 -13.98 4.66
N GLN A 13 2.02 -14.88 3.73
CA GLN A 13 3.05 -15.62 2.98
C GLN A 13 3.78 -14.71 1.98
N LEU A 14 3.10 -13.78 1.31
CA LEU A 14 3.72 -12.79 0.42
C LEU A 14 4.70 -11.89 1.18
N CYS A 15 4.31 -11.40 2.35
CA CYS A 15 5.18 -10.58 3.20
C CYS A 15 6.37 -11.35 3.81
N ARG A 16 6.31 -12.68 3.92
CA ARG A 16 7.39 -13.52 4.47
C ARG A 16 8.36 -14.01 3.41
N LYS A 17 7.95 -14.13 2.15
CA LYS A 17 8.81 -14.59 1.05
C LYS A 17 9.65 -13.44 0.54
N LYS A 18 10.81 -13.21 1.14
CA LYS A 18 11.88 -12.45 0.51
C LYS A 18 12.35 -13.21 -0.73
N GLY A 19 11.92 -12.80 -1.92
CA GLY A 19 12.48 -13.27 -3.19
C GLY A 19 11.95 -14.61 -3.70
N GLY A 20 10.66 -14.77 -3.85
CA GLY A 20 10.07 -15.91 -4.56
C GLY A 20 9.85 -15.61 -6.04
N ARG A 21 10.44 -16.40 -6.94
CA ARG A 21 10.13 -16.40 -8.38
C ARG A 21 8.65 -16.77 -8.56
N HIS A 22 7.88 -15.92 -9.23
CA HIS A 22 6.55 -16.30 -9.71
C HIS A 22 6.68 -17.28 -10.86
N LEU A 23 6.02 -18.43 -10.70
CA LEU A 23 5.76 -19.40 -11.78
C LEU A 23 4.49 -18.94 -12.51
N ALA A 24 4.66 -18.34 -13.66
CA ALA A 24 3.75 -18.42 -14.81
C ALA A 24 4.43 -17.73 -16.00
N GLY A 25 4.43 -18.39 -17.16
CA GLY A 25 5.04 -17.88 -18.38
C GLY A 25 4.49 -16.52 -18.74
N ASP A 26 5.41 -15.69 -19.13
CA ASP A 26 5.43 -14.38 -19.75
C ASP A 26 6.20 -13.35 -18.92
N ALA A 27 6.99 -12.54 -19.61
CA ALA A 27 7.98 -11.59 -19.13
C ALA A 27 7.81 -11.13 -17.67
N ALA A 28 8.74 -11.53 -16.81
CA ALA A 28 8.74 -11.18 -15.40
C ALA A 28 8.42 -9.67 -15.21
N MET A 29 7.46 -9.37 -14.33
CA MET A 29 7.10 -8.00 -13.98
C MET A 29 8.34 -7.21 -13.58
N ILE A 30 8.62 -6.11 -14.26
CA ILE A 30 9.70 -5.21 -13.89
C ILE A 30 9.41 -4.68 -12.50
N THR A 31 10.32 -4.93 -11.57
CA THR A 31 10.18 -4.53 -10.17
C THR A 31 11.47 -3.88 -9.71
N GLN A 32 11.38 -2.67 -9.20
CA GLN A 32 12.50 -1.91 -8.66
C GLN A 32 12.28 -1.65 -7.17
N LYS A 33 13.27 -1.99 -6.35
CA LYS A 33 13.32 -1.59 -4.93
C LYS A 33 13.85 -0.17 -4.84
N LEU A 34 13.21 0.62 -4.00
CA LEU A 34 13.65 1.99 -3.70
C LEU A 34 13.29 2.37 -2.27
N GLU A 35 13.77 3.53 -1.86
CA GLU A 35 13.48 4.13 -0.57
C GLU A 35 13.07 5.59 -0.79
N ILE A 36 11.99 6.02 -0.15
CA ILE A 36 11.46 7.37 -0.24
C ILE A 36 11.49 7.99 1.15
N SER A 37 12.40 8.91 1.41
CA SER A 37 12.57 9.53 2.74
C SER A 37 12.67 8.49 3.87
N GLY A 38 13.43 7.41 3.66
CA GLY A 38 13.58 6.31 4.61
C GLY A 38 12.45 5.26 4.57
N ILE A 39 11.45 5.43 3.71
CA ILE A 39 10.31 4.51 3.60
C ILE A 39 10.61 3.47 2.53
N PRO A 40 10.65 2.16 2.87
CA PRO A 40 10.84 1.09 1.89
C PRO A 40 9.70 1.06 0.88
N ALA A 41 10.04 0.97 -0.40
CA ALA A 41 9.08 0.98 -1.49
C ALA A 41 9.44 -0.02 -2.60
N LEU A 42 8.43 -0.41 -3.37
CA LEU A 42 8.55 -1.17 -4.61
C LEU A 42 7.86 -0.41 -5.74
N LEU A 43 8.55 -0.29 -6.87
CA LEU A 43 7.97 0.25 -8.10
C LEU A 43 7.83 -0.88 -9.10
N TYR A 44 6.60 -1.11 -9.55
CA TYR A 44 6.24 -2.12 -10.54
C TYR A 44 5.96 -1.48 -11.89
N GLY A 45 6.31 -2.20 -12.95
CA GLY A 45 5.95 -1.88 -14.33
C GLY A 45 7.00 -1.09 -15.09
N LYS A 46 6.79 -1.02 -16.40
CA LYS A 46 7.62 -0.23 -17.33
C LYS A 46 7.39 1.26 -17.10
N GLU A 47 8.36 2.09 -17.48
CA GLU A 47 8.25 3.53 -17.43
C GLU A 47 6.91 4.03 -18.00
N SER A 48 6.25 4.91 -17.26
CA SER A 48 4.94 5.46 -17.59
C SER A 48 4.82 6.89 -17.06
N ARG A 49 3.87 7.64 -17.60
CA ARG A 49 3.48 8.97 -17.09
C ARG A 49 2.39 8.88 -16.00
N LYS A 50 1.90 7.68 -15.73
CA LYS A 50 0.80 7.38 -14.79
C LYS A 50 1.28 6.43 -13.71
N VAL A 51 0.95 6.72 -12.46
CA VAL A 51 1.28 5.86 -11.32
C VAL A 51 0.08 5.70 -10.39
N TYR A 52 -0.07 4.51 -9.83
CA TYR A 52 -0.84 4.27 -8.64
C TYR A 52 0.06 4.25 -7.41
N LEU A 53 -0.23 5.07 -6.41
CA LEU A 53 0.27 4.86 -5.06
C LEU A 53 -0.52 3.71 -4.45
N TYR A 54 0.17 2.68 -3.99
CA TYR A 54 -0.45 1.54 -3.34
C TYR A 54 -0.13 1.56 -1.84
N VAL A 55 -1.17 1.65 -1.01
CA VAL A 55 -1.06 1.66 0.44
C VAL A 55 -1.84 0.48 1.01
N HIS A 56 -1.11 -0.46 1.63
CA HIS A 56 -1.68 -1.66 2.21
C HIS A 56 -2.48 -1.40 3.50
N GLY A 57 -3.22 -2.39 3.96
CA GLY A 57 -3.93 -2.38 5.23
C GLY A 57 -3.09 -2.91 6.40
N LYS A 58 -3.72 -3.04 7.59
CA LYS A 58 -3.10 -3.63 8.77
C LYS A 58 -2.63 -5.05 8.46
N MET A 59 -1.43 -5.41 8.95
CA MET A 59 -0.75 -6.69 8.72
C MET A 59 -0.29 -6.92 7.28
N GLY A 60 -0.44 -5.94 6.39
CA GLY A 60 0.01 -5.99 5.01
C GLY A 60 1.47 -5.59 4.82
N CYS A 61 1.86 -5.44 3.56
CA CYS A 61 3.18 -4.97 3.13
C CYS A 61 3.12 -4.51 1.66
N LYS A 62 4.18 -3.83 1.20
CA LYS A 62 4.29 -3.33 -0.17
C LYS A 62 4.24 -4.43 -1.24
N GLU A 63 4.65 -5.65 -0.91
CA GLU A 63 4.60 -6.80 -1.82
C GLU A 63 3.18 -7.22 -2.18
N GLU A 64 2.18 -6.89 -1.36
CA GLU A 64 0.76 -7.14 -1.66
C GLU A 64 0.23 -6.37 -2.87
N ALA A 65 0.99 -5.39 -3.35
CA ALA A 65 0.66 -4.65 -4.56
C ALA A 65 0.78 -5.49 -5.84
N LEU A 66 1.50 -6.62 -5.83
CA LEU A 66 1.79 -7.39 -7.04
C LEU A 66 0.54 -7.81 -7.83
N PRO A 67 -0.51 -8.41 -7.23
CA PRO A 67 -1.71 -8.75 -7.99
C PRO A 67 -2.42 -7.54 -8.61
N PHE A 68 -2.38 -6.39 -7.95
CA PHE A 68 -2.89 -5.14 -8.51
C PHE A 68 -1.99 -4.62 -9.64
N ALA A 69 -0.68 -4.71 -9.48
CA ALA A 69 0.28 -4.33 -10.51
C ALA A 69 0.13 -5.17 -11.79
N GLU A 70 -0.18 -6.46 -11.66
CA GLU A 70 -0.47 -7.34 -12.80
C GLU A 70 -1.68 -6.89 -13.63
N LEU A 71 -2.61 -6.14 -13.03
CA LEU A 71 -3.74 -5.53 -13.72
C LEU A 71 -3.43 -4.11 -14.22
N ALA A 72 -2.77 -3.30 -13.40
CA ALA A 72 -2.55 -1.89 -13.68
C ALA A 72 -1.44 -1.65 -14.71
N CYS A 73 -0.36 -2.43 -14.67
CA CYS A 73 0.78 -2.24 -15.56
C CYS A 73 0.45 -2.48 -17.04
N PRO A 74 -0.30 -3.53 -17.42
CA PRO A 74 -0.78 -3.68 -18.81
C PRO A 74 -1.70 -2.53 -19.27
N ALA A 75 -2.39 -1.86 -18.33
CA ALA A 75 -3.22 -0.68 -18.60
C ALA A 75 -2.40 0.63 -18.69
N GLY A 76 -1.07 0.53 -18.67
CA GLY A 76 -0.14 1.65 -18.87
C GLY A 76 0.13 2.45 -17.60
N TYR A 77 0.02 1.85 -16.43
CA TYR A 77 0.40 2.45 -15.15
C TYR A 77 1.68 1.83 -14.61
N GLN A 78 2.40 2.58 -13.79
CA GLN A 78 3.29 2.00 -12.79
C GLN A 78 2.53 1.89 -11.47
N VAL A 79 3.02 1.03 -10.56
CA VAL A 79 2.48 0.92 -9.21
C VAL A 79 3.62 1.13 -8.22
N LEU A 80 3.50 2.17 -7.40
CA LEU A 80 4.43 2.51 -6.33
C LEU A 80 3.84 2.10 -5.00
N ALA A 81 4.35 1.02 -4.42
CA ALA A 81 3.88 0.46 -3.16
C ALA A 81 4.86 0.77 -2.03
N VAL A 82 4.35 1.14 -0.87
CA VAL A 82 5.15 1.49 0.32
C VAL A 82 4.78 0.66 1.52
N ASP A 83 5.72 0.48 2.45
CA ASP A 83 5.46 -0.10 3.76
C ASP A 83 5.04 0.98 4.76
N LEU A 84 3.87 0.81 5.39
CA LEU A 84 3.46 1.61 6.53
C LEU A 84 4.35 1.32 7.76
N PRO A 85 4.43 2.24 8.75
CA PRO A 85 5.12 1.97 10.01
C PRO A 85 4.73 0.62 10.63
N GLU A 86 5.68 -0.07 11.24
CA GLU A 86 5.54 -1.42 11.85
C GLU A 86 5.22 -2.55 10.86
N HIS A 87 5.22 -2.30 9.54
CA HIS A 87 4.86 -3.30 8.52
C HIS A 87 5.99 -3.57 7.53
N GLY A 88 5.90 -4.68 6.84
CA GLY A 88 6.87 -5.07 5.80
C GLY A 88 8.31 -5.08 6.31
N ASP A 89 9.19 -4.37 5.63
CA ASP A 89 10.61 -4.24 6.02
C ASP A 89 10.82 -3.32 7.24
N ARG A 90 9.75 -2.64 7.71
CA ARG A 90 9.78 -1.78 8.91
C ARG A 90 9.33 -2.49 10.18
N ARG A 91 9.14 -3.81 10.15
CA ARG A 91 8.81 -4.60 11.35
C ARG A 91 9.96 -4.53 12.34
N GLY A 92 9.63 -4.16 13.58
CA GLY A 92 10.62 -4.00 14.66
C GLY A 92 11.36 -2.65 14.64
N SER A 93 11.00 -1.73 13.74
CA SER A 93 11.46 -0.35 13.82
C SER A 93 10.83 0.39 15.01
N SER A 94 11.40 1.56 15.34
CA SER A 94 10.90 2.42 16.43
C SER A 94 9.61 3.16 16.04
N GLU A 95 9.39 3.37 14.74
CA GLU A 95 8.22 4.08 14.25
C GLU A 95 6.95 3.26 14.45
N LYS A 96 5.97 3.90 15.09
CA LYS A 96 4.66 3.30 15.35
C LYS A 96 3.63 3.70 14.29
N LEU A 97 2.67 2.81 14.04
CA LEU A 97 1.56 3.07 13.13
C LEU A 97 0.56 4.05 13.77
N LEU A 98 0.94 5.31 13.79
CA LEU A 98 0.19 6.42 14.38
C LEU A 98 -0.07 7.50 13.33
N PRO A 99 -1.18 8.26 13.41
CA PRO A 99 -1.51 9.27 12.41
C PRO A 99 -0.41 10.31 12.20
N TRP A 100 0.21 10.77 13.26
CA TRP A 100 1.28 11.78 13.20
C TRP A 100 2.62 11.25 12.66
N VAL A 101 2.73 9.93 12.43
CA VAL A 101 3.85 9.30 11.71
C VAL A 101 3.43 8.98 10.28
N ALA A 102 2.34 8.24 10.09
CA ALA A 102 1.93 7.74 8.79
C ALA A 102 1.46 8.85 7.84
N VAL A 103 0.79 9.89 8.34
CA VAL A 103 0.26 10.97 7.49
C VAL A 103 1.39 11.79 6.84
N PRO A 104 2.38 12.34 7.58
CA PRO A 104 3.50 13.05 6.95
C PRO A 104 4.32 12.18 6.00
N GLU A 105 4.46 10.88 6.30
CA GLU A 105 5.16 9.94 5.41
C GLU A 105 4.42 9.76 4.09
N LEU A 106 3.10 9.60 4.11
CA LEU A 106 2.30 9.47 2.88
C LEU A 106 2.27 10.78 2.08
N GLU A 107 2.33 11.93 2.74
CA GLU A 107 2.52 13.22 2.07
C GLU A 107 3.87 13.29 1.35
N ALA A 108 4.95 12.79 1.98
CA ALA A 108 6.27 12.72 1.35
C ALA A 108 6.29 11.75 0.16
N VAL A 109 5.63 10.60 0.27
CA VAL A 109 5.48 9.64 -0.83
C VAL A 109 4.69 10.26 -2.00
N TYR A 110 3.61 10.98 -1.71
CA TYR A 110 2.86 11.70 -2.74
C TYR A 110 3.71 12.77 -3.42
N SER A 111 4.46 13.57 -2.67
CA SER A 111 5.34 14.61 -3.22
C SER A 111 6.38 14.01 -4.14
N TYR A 112 7.01 12.92 -3.72
CA TYR A 112 7.92 12.13 -4.57
C TYR A 112 7.26 11.68 -5.88
N ALA A 113 6.01 11.21 -5.80
CA ALA A 113 5.28 10.76 -6.97
C ALA A 113 4.88 11.93 -7.88
N ALA A 114 4.39 13.03 -7.32
CA ALA A 114 3.96 14.22 -8.08
C ALA A 114 5.10 14.89 -8.86
N GLU A 115 6.33 14.77 -8.39
CA GLU A 115 7.52 15.26 -9.11
C GLU A 115 7.89 14.39 -10.34
N ARG A 116 7.52 13.11 -10.35
CA ARG A 116 7.97 12.11 -11.34
C ARG A 116 6.91 11.67 -12.32
N TRP A 117 5.66 11.68 -11.90
CA TRP A 117 4.54 11.24 -12.73
C TRP A 117 3.54 12.36 -12.97
N LYS A 118 3.08 12.48 -14.21
CA LYS A 118 2.08 13.48 -14.58
C LYS A 118 0.72 13.20 -13.93
N ASN A 119 0.36 11.93 -13.79
CA ASN A 119 -0.92 11.50 -13.25
C ASN A 119 -0.68 10.55 -12.07
N VAL A 120 -1.05 11.00 -10.89
CA VAL A 120 -0.99 10.21 -9.66
C VAL A 120 -2.41 9.77 -9.28
N SER A 121 -2.57 8.48 -9.07
CA SER A 121 -3.80 7.86 -8.56
C SER A 121 -3.50 7.11 -7.27
N LEU A 122 -4.52 6.82 -6.48
CA LEU A 122 -4.40 6.12 -5.20
C LEU A 122 -5.11 4.76 -5.26
N ARG A 123 -4.49 3.74 -4.67
CA ARG A 123 -5.09 2.47 -4.34
C ARG A 123 -4.76 2.15 -2.88
N ALA A 124 -5.74 2.17 -2.00
CA ALA A 124 -5.50 1.98 -0.58
C ALA A 124 -6.54 1.06 0.06
N THR A 125 -6.13 0.37 1.13
CA THR A 125 -6.95 -0.65 1.80
C THR A 125 -7.08 -0.38 3.28
N SER A 126 -8.31 -0.47 3.84
CA SER A 126 -8.61 -0.46 5.27
C SER A 126 -7.99 0.74 5.98
N ILE A 127 -7.16 0.53 7.00
CA ILE A 127 -6.45 1.60 7.73
C ILE A 127 -5.50 2.39 6.84
N GLY A 128 -4.91 1.76 5.82
CA GLY A 128 -4.11 2.46 4.81
C GLY A 128 -4.93 3.47 4.02
N ALA A 129 -6.20 3.16 3.73
CA ALA A 129 -7.12 4.11 3.11
C ALA A 129 -7.44 5.28 4.04
N TRP A 130 -7.63 5.04 5.34
CA TRP A 130 -7.87 6.10 6.32
C TRP A 130 -6.69 7.07 6.40
N PHE A 131 -5.46 6.57 6.57
CA PHE A 131 -4.26 7.43 6.57
C PHE A 131 -4.08 8.18 5.25
N SER A 132 -4.37 7.51 4.11
CA SER A 132 -4.27 8.14 2.79
C SER A 132 -5.30 9.24 2.61
N MET A 133 -6.53 9.08 3.10
CA MET A 133 -7.54 10.12 3.06
C MET A 133 -7.12 11.35 3.88
N LEU A 134 -6.54 11.13 5.08
CA LEU A 134 -6.03 12.24 5.90
C LEU A 134 -4.87 12.98 5.22
N ALA A 135 -3.93 12.24 4.63
CA ALA A 135 -2.73 12.80 4.01
C ALA A 135 -3.01 13.50 2.67
N LEU A 136 -3.96 12.98 1.89
CA LEU A 136 -4.10 13.32 0.47
C LEU A 136 -5.43 13.98 0.11
N GLN A 137 -6.27 14.32 1.08
CA GLN A 137 -7.61 14.90 0.85
C GLN A 137 -7.58 16.19 0.00
N GLU A 138 -6.51 16.98 0.10
CA GLU A 138 -6.34 18.25 -0.64
C GLU A 138 -5.32 18.13 -1.78
N LYS A 139 -4.83 16.92 -2.07
CA LYS A 139 -3.85 16.71 -3.13
C LYS A 139 -4.53 16.35 -4.44
N PRO A 140 -4.03 16.86 -5.59
CA PRO A 140 -4.60 16.51 -6.89
C PRO A 140 -4.31 15.04 -7.22
N LEU A 141 -5.33 14.20 -7.10
CA LEU A 141 -5.34 12.81 -7.53
C LEU A 141 -6.17 12.65 -8.79
N ARG A 142 -5.70 11.83 -9.74
CA ARG A 142 -6.45 11.46 -10.94
C ARG A 142 -7.67 10.59 -10.59
N GLY A 143 -7.57 9.80 -9.54
CA GLY A 143 -8.60 8.93 -9.00
C GLY A 143 -8.14 8.19 -7.78
N ALA A 144 -9.07 7.63 -7.03
CA ALA A 144 -8.80 6.83 -5.85
C ALA A 144 -9.64 5.56 -5.85
N LEU A 145 -9.00 4.43 -5.60
CA LEU A 145 -9.62 3.12 -5.38
C LEU A 145 -9.42 2.76 -3.91
N LEU A 146 -10.47 2.86 -3.13
CA LEU A 146 -10.43 2.57 -1.70
C LEU A 146 -11.15 1.23 -1.44
N LEU A 147 -10.44 0.30 -0.81
CA LEU A 147 -10.97 -1.02 -0.45
C LEU A 147 -11.25 -1.06 1.04
N SER A 148 -12.51 -1.31 1.39
CA SER A 148 -12.96 -1.40 2.80
C SER A 148 -12.35 -0.28 3.65
N PRO A 149 -12.48 1.00 3.27
CA PRO A 149 -11.84 2.09 3.98
C PRO A 149 -12.40 2.17 5.40
N VAL A 150 -11.52 2.45 6.36
CA VAL A 150 -11.94 2.89 7.69
C VAL A 150 -12.29 4.37 7.56
N VAL A 151 -13.55 4.71 7.78
CA VAL A 151 -14.07 6.09 7.68
C VAL A 151 -14.42 6.69 9.04
N ASP A 152 -14.59 5.86 10.05
CA ASP A 152 -14.88 6.23 11.42
C ASP A 152 -13.99 5.40 12.36
N MET A 153 -12.86 5.98 12.74
CA MET A 153 -11.86 5.31 13.58
C MET A 153 -12.34 5.20 15.04
N GLU A 154 -13.08 6.18 15.54
CA GLU A 154 -13.62 6.18 16.90
C GLU A 154 -14.60 5.03 17.08
N ASN A 155 -15.53 4.89 16.15
CA ASN A 155 -16.51 3.79 16.17
C ASN A 155 -15.81 2.42 16.03
N LEU A 156 -14.81 2.30 15.16
CA LEU A 156 -14.04 1.06 15.03
C LEU A 156 -13.37 0.67 16.33
N ILE A 157 -12.69 1.59 17.00
CA ILE A 157 -11.99 1.32 18.26
C ILE A 157 -13.00 0.95 19.37
N THR A 158 -14.08 1.70 19.50
CA THR A 158 -15.12 1.47 20.50
C THR A 158 -15.74 0.07 20.34
N ASN A 159 -16.08 -0.33 19.12
CA ASN A 159 -16.62 -1.66 18.85
C ASN A 159 -15.60 -2.76 19.14
N MET A 160 -14.32 -2.58 18.77
CA MET A 160 -13.28 -3.55 19.09
C MET A 160 -13.09 -3.75 20.60
N MET A 161 -13.19 -2.69 21.39
CA MET A 161 -13.10 -2.79 22.85
C MET A 161 -14.29 -3.52 23.48
N GLN A 162 -15.49 -3.34 22.93
CA GLN A 162 -16.69 -4.07 23.41
C GLN A 162 -16.64 -5.58 23.15
N TRP A 163 -15.91 -6.03 22.12
CA TRP A 163 -15.77 -7.46 21.79
C TRP A 163 -14.75 -8.20 22.68
N GLN A 164 -14.00 -7.48 23.50
CA GLN A 164 -12.99 -8.04 24.42
C GLN A 164 -13.50 -8.16 25.87
N MET A 165 -14.71 -7.71 26.16
CA MET A 165 -15.39 -7.87 27.46
C MET A 165 -16.40 -9.03 27.41
#